data_cf3d921bee9c1fe7e067b14d9ddd54cc
#
_entry.id   cf3d921bee9c1fe7e067b14d9ddd54cc
#
_cell.length_a   1.000
_cell.length_b   1.000
_cell.length_c   1.000
_cell.angle_alpha   90.00
_cell.angle_beta   90.00
_cell.angle_gamma   90.00
#
_symmetry.space_group_name_H-M   'P 1'
#
loop_
_entity.id
_entity.type
_entity.pdbx_description
1 polymer ?
#
loop_
_entity_poly.entity_id
_entity_poly.type
_entity_poly.pdbx_seq_one_letter_code
_entity_poly.pdbx_strand_id
1 'polypeptide(L)'
;MTIKFSVNKQAFYDENTDVIPDDAVVITNEQHLSLISGMNDGERRVYIGKNGELTLSDSKPSQWHTGDSGSSRWTISDTAQVQVAESEKFRRIHEANDFINSQQWPGKLALGRLNDGEVASFNLWLDYLDELSAINTATAQDIEWPVKPE
;
A
#
# COMPACT_ATOMS: atom_id res chain seq x y z
N MET A 1 -25.50 6.29 -30.24
CA MET A 1 -24.59 6.82 -29.20
C MET A 1 -23.26 6.08 -29.31
N THR A 2 -22.19 6.79 -29.56
CA THR A 2 -20.85 6.22 -29.64
C THR A 2 -20.09 6.59 -28.38
N ILE A 3 -19.73 5.59 -27.60
CA ILE A 3 -18.93 5.77 -26.37
C ILE A 3 -17.47 5.48 -26.69
N LYS A 4 -16.58 6.37 -26.24
CA LYS A 4 -15.13 6.19 -26.32
C LYS A 4 -14.55 6.09 -24.90
N PHE A 5 -13.42 5.41 -24.76
CA PHE A 5 -12.70 5.30 -23.51
C PHE A 5 -11.26 5.77 -23.67
N SER A 6 -10.81 6.65 -22.76
CA SER A 6 -9.41 7.09 -22.69
C SER A 6 -8.68 6.31 -21.57
N VAL A 7 -7.64 5.58 -21.93
CA VAL A 7 -6.78 4.86 -20.99
C VAL A 7 -5.97 5.86 -20.14
N ASN A 8 -5.51 6.95 -20.72
CA ASN A 8 -4.74 7.97 -19.99
C ASN A 8 -5.57 8.69 -18.94
N LYS A 9 -6.84 8.96 -19.25
CA LYS A 9 -7.76 9.64 -18.34
C LYS A 9 -8.58 8.68 -17.47
N GLN A 10 -8.61 7.40 -17.83
CA GLN A 10 -9.44 6.37 -17.17
C GLN A 10 -10.92 6.77 -17.11
N ALA A 11 -11.44 7.28 -18.23
CA ALA A 11 -12.79 7.83 -18.30
C ALA A 11 -13.49 7.53 -19.63
N PHE A 12 -14.81 7.52 -19.57
CA PHE A 12 -15.68 7.35 -20.72
C PHE A 12 -16.12 8.72 -21.29
N TYR A 13 -16.29 8.79 -22.60
CA TYR A 13 -16.68 10.00 -23.32
C TYR A 13 -17.77 9.69 -24.34
N ASP A 14 -18.80 10.55 -24.40
CA ASP A 14 -19.79 10.51 -25.48
C ASP A 14 -19.31 11.40 -26.64
N GLU A 15 -19.18 10.80 -27.82
CA GLU A 15 -18.69 11.48 -29.02
C GLU A 15 -19.48 12.76 -29.39
N ASN A 16 -20.74 12.84 -28.97
CA ASN A 16 -21.61 13.97 -29.32
C ASN A 16 -21.58 15.11 -28.30
N THR A 17 -21.10 14.87 -27.09
CA THR A 17 -21.25 15.86 -25.99
C THR A 17 -19.92 16.25 -25.34
N ASP A 18 -18.90 15.45 -25.50
CA ASP A 18 -17.64 15.63 -24.77
C ASP A 18 -16.49 16.08 -25.66
N VAL A 19 -15.52 16.76 -25.03
CA VAL A 19 -14.20 16.99 -25.64
C VAL A 19 -13.40 15.70 -25.53
N ILE A 20 -13.16 15.05 -26.65
CA ILE A 20 -12.57 13.72 -26.69
C ILE A 20 -11.05 13.78 -26.64
N PRO A 21 -10.38 13.11 -25.69
CA PRO A 21 -8.93 12.97 -25.70
C PRO A 21 -8.42 12.19 -26.91
N ASP A 22 -7.21 12.52 -27.37
CA ASP A 22 -6.62 11.92 -28.58
C ASP A 22 -6.39 10.40 -28.45
N ASP A 23 -6.20 9.91 -27.21
CA ASP A 23 -6.01 8.49 -26.93
C ASP A 23 -7.31 7.69 -26.78
N ALA A 24 -8.47 8.35 -26.85
CA ALA A 24 -9.75 7.69 -26.65
C ALA A 24 -10.12 6.78 -27.82
N VAL A 25 -10.48 5.55 -27.53
CA VAL A 25 -10.88 4.54 -28.51
C VAL A 25 -12.38 4.23 -28.40
N VAL A 26 -12.99 3.92 -29.54
CA VAL A 26 -14.41 3.52 -29.59
C VAL A 26 -14.57 2.15 -28.91
N ILE A 27 -15.58 2.03 -28.07
CA ILE A 27 -15.94 0.78 -27.40
C ILE A 27 -17.39 0.38 -27.70
N THR A 28 -17.67 -0.91 -27.61
CA THR A 28 -19.03 -1.42 -27.73
C THR A 28 -19.81 -1.19 -26.44
N ASN A 29 -21.15 -1.27 -26.52
CA ASN A 29 -22.00 -1.20 -25.33
C ASN A 29 -21.66 -2.31 -24.32
N GLU A 30 -21.33 -3.50 -24.80
CA GLU A 30 -20.94 -4.62 -23.96
C GLU A 30 -19.63 -4.33 -23.20
N GLN A 31 -18.61 -3.80 -23.92
CA GLN A 31 -17.36 -3.35 -23.30
C GLN A 31 -17.60 -2.23 -22.30
N HIS A 32 -18.45 -1.26 -22.62
CA HIS A 32 -18.79 -0.17 -21.70
C HIS A 32 -19.38 -0.67 -20.37
N LEU A 33 -20.35 -1.58 -20.43
CA LEU A 33 -20.96 -2.16 -19.23
C LEU A 33 -19.98 -2.99 -18.43
N SER A 34 -19.15 -3.79 -19.10
CA SER A 34 -18.12 -4.62 -18.46
C SER A 34 -17.07 -3.78 -17.75
N LEU A 35 -16.57 -2.72 -18.39
CA LEU A 35 -15.56 -1.83 -17.83
C LEU A 35 -16.10 -1.01 -16.66
N ILE A 36 -17.32 -0.45 -16.78
CA ILE A 36 -17.96 0.26 -15.67
C ILE A 36 -18.10 -0.66 -14.45
N SER A 37 -18.60 -1.86 -14.66
CA SER A 37 -18.79 -2.85 -13.59
C SER A 37 -17.46 -3.19 -12.90
N GLY A 38 -16.40 -3.40 -13.70
CA GLY A 38 -15.08 -3.74 -13.18
C GLY A 38 -14.35 -2.59 -12.49
N MET A 39 -14.62 -1.34 -12.89
CA MET A 39 -14.01 -0.15 -12.30
C MET A 39 -14.77 0.41 -11.10
N ASN A 40 -15.94 -0.09 -10.82
CA ASN A 40 -16.86 0.49 -9.83
C ASN A 40 -16.34 0.43 -8.39
N ASP A 41 -15.40 -0.44 -8.08
CA ASP A 41 -14.74 -0.53 -6.78
C ASP A 41 -13.64 0.53 -6.57
N GLY A 42 -13.24 1.23 -7.64
CA GLY A 42 -12.13 2.20 -7.61
C GLY A 42 -10.74 1.59 -7.47
N GLU A 43 -10.64 0.27 -7.47
CA GLU A 43 -9.40 -0.48 -7.22
C GLU A 43 -8.74 -1.00 -8.51
N ARG A 44 -9.44 -0.95 -9.63
CA ARG A 44 -8.99 -1.49 -10.92
C ARG A 44 -8.84 -0.38 -11.96
N ARG A 45 -7.88 -0.57 -12.85
CA ARG A 45 -7.64 0.30 -14.00
C ARG A 45 -7.89 -0.47 -15.29
N VAL A 46 -8.18 0.28 -16.35
CA VAL A 46 -8.18 -0.25 -17.71
C VAL A 46 -6.81 0.00 -18.34
N TYR A 47 -6.24 -1.00 -18.96
CA TYR A 47 -4.99 -0.91 -19.72
C TYR A 47 -5.16 -1.53 -21.10
N ILE A 48 -4.21 -1.28 -21.99
CA ILE A 48 -4.18 -1.89 -23.33
C ILE A 48 -3.43 -3.21 -23.22
N GLY A 49 -4.14 -4.32 -23.46
CA GLY A 49 -3.56 -5.65 -23.47
C GLY A 49 -2.67 -5.90 -24.69
N LYS A 50 -2.01 -7.06 -24.70
CA LYS A 50 -1.09 -7.46 -25.79
C LYS A 50 -1.73 -7.45 -27.18
N ASN A 51 -3.04 -7.66 -27.27
CA ASN A 51 -3.80 -7.69 -28.51
C ASN A 51 -4.37 -6.32 -28.90
N GLY A 52 -4.02 -5.25 -28.18
CA GLY A 52 -4.58 -3.92 -28.39
C GLY A 52 -5.99 -3.75 -27.83
N GLU A 53 -6.49 -4.71 -27.05
CA GLU A 53 -7.81 -4.67 -26.41
C GLU A 53 -7.75 -4.00 -25.05
N LEU A 54 -8.86 -3.31 -24.68
CA LEU A 54 -9.02 -2.75 -23.35
C LEU A 54 -9.28 -3.87 -22.33
N THR A 55 -8.45 -3.93 -21.31
CA THR A 55 -8.48 -4.99 -20.28
C THR A 55 -8.44 -4.39 -18.89
N LEU A 56 -9.17 -5.00 -17.96
CA LEU A 56 -9.14 -4.61 -16.54
C LEU A 56 -7.90 -5.19 -15.84
N SER A 57 -7.26 -4.36 -15.02
CA SER A 57 -6.16 -4.78 -14.16
C SER A 57 -6.66 -5.60 -12.96
N ASP A 58 -5.72 -6.19 -12.23
CA ASP A 58 -5.99 -6.67 -10.88
C ASP A 58 -6.32 -5.50 -9.93
N SER A 59 -6.86 -5.82 -8.76
CA SER A 59 -7.14 -4.82 -7.73
C SER A 59 -5.85 -4.16 -7.25
N LYS A 60 -5.93 -2.87 -6.93
CA LYS A 60 -4.81 -2.08 -6.42
C LYS A 60 -4.28 -2.67 -5.12
N PRO A 61 -2.99 -3.02 -5.02
CA PRO A 61 -2.44 -3.66 -3.81
C PRO A 61 -2.45 -2.75 -2.58
N SER A 62 -2.25 -1.44 -2.74
CA SER A 62 -2.28 -0.47 -1.66
C SER A 62 -2.48 0.95 -2.19
N GLN A 63 -2.79 1.88 -1.29
CA GLN A 63 -2.89 3.31 -1.63
C GLN A 63 -1.60 3.91 -2.22
N TRP A 64 -0.46 3.25 -2.02
CA TRP A 64 0.86 3.72 -2.46
C TRP A 64 1.20 3.31 -3.89
N HIS A 65 0.43 2.39 -4.48
CA HIS A 65 0.67 1.91 -5.83
C HIS A 65 0.02 2.81 -6.89
N THR A 66 0.69 2.92 -8.03
CA THR A 66 0.17 3.59 -9.22
C THR A 66 0.15 2.63 -10.40
N GLY A 67 -0.84 2.81 -11.28
CA GLY A 67 -0.99 1.95 -12.44
C GLY A 67 -0.25 2.49 -13.65
N ASP A 68 0.18 1.60 -14.53
CA ASP A 68 0.75 1.89 -15.83
C ASP A 68 -0.30 1.64 -16.93
N SER A 69 -0.45 2.59 -17.87
CA SER A 69 -1.42 2.48 -18.95
C SER A 69 -1.09 1.37 -19.96
N GLY A 70 0.16 0.92 -20.04
CA GLY A 70 0.62 -0.11 -20.94
C GLY A 70 0.66 -1.53 -20.36
N SER A 71 0.29 -1.71 -19.11
CA SER A 71 0.35 -3.03 -18.45
C SER A 71 -0.69 -3.17 -17.33
N SER A 72 -0.90 -4.42 -16.90
CA SER A 72 -1.73 -4.73 -15.71
C SER A 72 -1.02 -4.46 -14.39
N ARG A 73 0.25 -4.06 -14.44
CA ARG A 73 1.08 -3.93 -13.25
C ARG A 73 0.76 -2.65 -12.49
N TRP A 74 0.70 -2.82 -11.18
CA TRP A 74 0.77 -1.74 -10.22
C TRP A 74 2.21 -1.54 -9.80
N THR A 75 2.68 -0.30 -9.81
CA THR A 75 4.04 0.06 -9.43
C THR A 75 4.03 0.97 -8.22
N ILE A 76 5.13 0.97 -7.48
CA ILE A 76 5.34 1.83 -6.33
C ILE A 76 6.62 2.64 -6.54
N SER A 77 6.56 3.95 -6.32
CA SER A 77 7.73 4.84 -6.44
C SER A 77 8.69 4.62 -5.28
N ASP A 78 9.97 5.00 -5.46
CA ASP A 78 10.97 4.93 -4.39
C ASP A 78 10.54 5.78 -3.17
N THR A 79 10.00 6.96 -3.40
CA THR A 79 9.47 7.83 -2.33
C THR A 79 8.32 7.14 -1.58
N ALA A 80 7.39 6.51 -2.29
CA ALA A 80 6.29 5.78 -1.67
C ALA A 80 6.79 4.57 -0.89
N GLN A 81 7.81 3.85 -1.37
CA GLN A 81 8.44 2.75 -0.64
C GLN A 81 9.04 3.20 0.70
N VAL A 82 9.72 4.35 0.70
CA VAL A 82 10.25 4.95 1.95
C VAL A 82 9.11 5.28 2.92
N GLN A 83 8.02 5.86 2.43
CA GLN A 83 6.86 6.18 3.27
C GLN A 83 6.20 4.92 3.86
N VAL A 84 6.10 3.86 3.09
CA VAL A 84 5.61 2.55 3.57
C VAL A 84 6.54 2.01 4.66
N ALA A 85 7.86 2.07 4.46
CA ALA A 85 8.83 1.63 5.44
C ALA A 85 8.77 2.44 6.74
N GLU A 86 8.62 3.75 6.65
CA GLU A 86 8.45 4.62 7.83
C GLU A 86 7.16 4.32 8.59
N SER A 87 6.07 4.09 7.87
CA SER A 87 4.79 3.69 8.48
C SER A 87 4.91 2.35 9.19
N GLU A 88 5.59 1.37 8.59
CA GLU A 88 5.82 0.07 9.20
C GLU A 88 6.71 0.17 10.45
N LYS A 89 7.79 0.94 10.39
CA LYS A 89 8.65 1.22 11.55
C LYS A 89 7.85 1.83 12.71
N PHE A 90 7.05 2.85 12.41
CA PHE A 90 6.21 3.51 13.41
C PHE A 90 5.21 2.53 14.02
N ARG A 91 4.56 1.71 13.21
CA ARG A 91 3.59 0.70 13.66
C ARG A 91 4.24 -0.30 14.62
N ARG A 92 5.42 -0.81 14.28
CA ARG A 92 6.15 -1.77 15.11
C ARG A 92 6.60 -1.17 16.44
N ILE A 93 7.11 0.05 16.42
CA ILE A 93 7.50 0.79 17.64
C ILE A 93 6.28 1.00 18.54
N HIS A 94 5.16 1.42 17.96
CA HIS A 94 3.92 1.65 18.69
C HIS A 94 3.39 0.36 19.35
N GLU A 95 3.36 -0.74 18.60
CA GLU A 95 2.96 -2.05 19.12
C GLU A 95 3.86 -2.51 20.26
N ALA A 96 5.18 -2.34 20.15
CA ALA A 96 6.13 -2.72 21.19
C ALA A 96 5.90 -1.91 22.47
N ASN A 97 5.70 -0.59 22.34
CA ASN A 97 5.40 0.26 23.49
C ASN A 97 4.06 -0.10 24.14
N ASP A 98 3.04 -0.37 23.34
CA ASP A 98 1.73 -0.80 23.85
C ASP A 98 1.84 -2.11 24.62
N PHE A 99 2.61 -3.07 24.12
CA PHE A 99 2.84 -4.33 24.82
C PHE A 99 3.56 -4.12 26.15
N ILE A 100 4.66 -3.35 26.17
CA ILE A 100 5.42 -3.02 27.36
C ILE A 100 4.50 -2.35 28.42
N ASN A 101 3.70 -1.40 27.99
CA ASN A 101 2.76 -0.69 28.85
C ASN A 101 1.63 -1.61 29.35
N SER A 102 1.17 -2.55 28.52
CA SER A 102 0.14 -3.53 28.92
C SER A 102 0.63 -4.46 30.05
N GLN A 103 1.92 -4.74 30.09
CA GLN A 103 2.56 -5.51 31.15
C GLN A 103 2.88 -4.66 32.39
N GLN A 104 2.76 -3.35 32.28
CA GLN A 104 3.07 -2.38 33.35
C GLN A 104 4.53 -2.44 33.82
N TRP A 105 5.43 -2.91 33.00
CA TRP A 105 6.84 -3.08 33.35
C TRP A 105 7.53 -1.80 33.80
N PRO A 106 7.35 -0.62 33.15
CA PRO A 106 7.98 0.60 33.61
C PRO A 106 7.56 1.00 35.03
N GLY A 107 6.27 0.90 35.33
CA GLY A 107 5.75 1.22 36.66
C GLY A 107 6.20 0.21 37.70
N LYS A 108 6.17 -1.09 37.40
CA LYS A 108 6.65 -2.15 38.26
C LYS A 108 8.14 -2.05 38.54
N LEU A 109 8.96 -1.69 37.57
CA LEU A 109 10.38 -1.45 37.73
C LEU A 109 10.64 -0.30 38.71
N ALA A 110 9.93 0.82 38.55
CA ALA A 110 10.05 1.99 39.41
C ALA A 110 9.73 1.65 40.91
N LEU A 111 8.83 0.71 41.13
CA LEU A 111 8.42 0.25 42.47
C LEU A 111 9.19 -0.96 42.98
N GLY A 112 10.17 -1.45 42.19
CA GLY A 112 10.93 -2.66 42.55
C GLY A 112 10.12 -3.95 42.57
N ARG A 113 9.05 -4.03 41.74
CA ARG A 113 8.10 -5.17 41.74
C ARG A 113 8.32 -6.17 40.60
N LEU A 114 9.35 -5.98 39.74
CA LEU A 114 9.69 -6.94 38.70
C LEU A 114 10.48 -8.12 39.28
N ASN A 115 10.09 -9.35 38.86
CA ASN A 115 10.93 -10.53 39.09
C ASN A 115 12.01 -10.63 37.99
N ASP A 116 12.96 -11.58 38.16
CA ASP A 116 14.10 -11.74 37.23
C ASP A 116 13.63 -12.10 35.79
N GLY A 117 12.60 -12.91 35.65
CA GLY A 117 12.03 -13.29 34.38
C GLY A 117 11.39 -12.10 33.66
N GLU A 118 10.68 -11.26 34.38
CA GLU A 118 10.07 -10.02 33.84
C GLU A 118 11.15 -9.01 33.44
N VAL A 119 12.22 -8.86 34.23
CA VAL A 119 13.36 -8.00 33.89
C VAL A 119 14.00 -8.47 32.55
N ALA A 120 14.23 -9.78 32.43
CA ALA A 120 14.80 -10.35 31.18
C ALA A 120 13.88 -10.09 29.98
N SER A 121 12.58 -10.30 30.12
CA SER A 121 11.61 -10.02 29.03
C SER A 121 11.54 -8.54 28.68
N PHE A 122 11.52 -7.67 29.67
CA PHE A 122 11.53 -6.23 29.44
C PHE A 122 12.79 -5.78 28.68
N ASN A 123 13.96 -6.30 29.04
CA ASN A 123 15.19 -6.02 28.33
C ASN A 123 15.15 -6.46 26.87
N LEU A 124 14.60 -7.63 26.56
CA LEU A 124 14.43 -8.09 25.18
C LEU A 124 13.54 -7.15 24.36
N TRP A 125 12.49 -6.65 24.92
CA TRP A 125 11.60 -5.69 24.25
C TRP A 125 12.24 -4.31 24.10
N LEU A 126 13.07 -3.88 25.03
CA LEU A 126 13.85 -2.64 24.90
C LEU A 126 14.91 -2.78 23.81
N ASP A 127 15.61 -3.92 23.73
CA ASP A 127 16.54 -4.22 22.66
C ASP A 127 15.85 -4.19 21.28
N TYR A 128 14.66 -4.77 21.19
CA TYR A 128 13.84 -4.73 19.98
C TYR A 128 13.48 -3.30 19.59
N LEU A 129 13.09 -2.44 20.53
CA LEU A 129 12.83 -1.02 20.28
C LEU A 129 14.08 -0.30 19.79
N ASP A 130 15.25 -0.56 20.37
CA ASP A 130 16.52 0.02 19.96
C ASP A 130 16.87 -0.39 18.53
N GLU A 131 16.71 -1.67 18.19
CA GLU A 131 16.91 -2.16 16.83
C GLU A 131 15.94 -1.52 15.83
N LEU A 132 14.67 -1.37 16.18
CA LEU A 132 13.69 -0.67 15.35
C LEU A 132 14.07 0.79 15.13
N SER A 133 14.51 1.47 16.18
CA SER A 133 14.93 2.89 16.10
C SER A 133 16.14 3.09 15.22
N ALA A 134 17.00 2.09 15.12
CA ALA A 134 18.20 2.09 14.28
C ALA A 134 17.93 1.82 12.80
N ILE A 135 16.72 1.35 12.44
CA ILE A 135 16.37 1.04 11.05
C ILE A 135 16.41 2.32 10.19
N ASN A 136 17.15 2.25 9.09
CA ASN A 136 17.20 3.30 8.09
C ASN A 136 16.16 3.07 7.00
N THR A 137 15.10 3.86 6.99
CA THR A 137 14.01 3.75 6.01
C THR A 137 14.36 4.28 4.62
N ALA A 138 15.45 5.03 4.49
CA ALA A 138 15.93 5.51 3.19
C ALA A 138 16.36 4.39 2.25
N THR A 139 16.67 3.18 2.78
CA THR A 139 17.00 1.97 2.05
C THR A 139 15.85 0.98 2.03
N ALA A 140 14.64 1.46 1.77
CA ALA A 140 13.37 0.74 1.96
C ALA A 140 13.30 -0.66 1.33
N GLN A 141 14.08 -0.91 0.26
CA GLN A 141 14.10 -2.19 -0.43
C GLN A 141 14.94 -3.27 0.29
N ASP A 142 15.86 -2.86 1.16
CA ASP A 142 16.85 -3.73 1.80
C ASP A 142 16.68 -3.78 3.32
N ILE A 143 15.50 -3.46 3.84
CA ILE A 143 15.25 -3.45 5.28
C ILE A 143 15.07 -4.88 5.79
N GLU A 144 15.95 -5.26 6.73
CA GLU A 144 15.75 -6.46 7.57
C GLU A 144 15.10 -6.03 8.89
N TRP A 145 13.84 -6.38 9.05
CA TRP A 145 13.11 -6.04 10.26
C TRP A 145 13.54 -6.92 11.43
N PRO A 146 13.78 -6.34 12.62
CA PRO A 146 14.13 -7.14 13.79
C PRO A 146 13.02 -8.13 14.15
N VAL A 147 13.41 -9.24 14.74
CA VAL A 147 12.48 -10.26 15.21
C VAL A 147 11.86 -9.81 16.54
N LYS A 148 10.54 -9.79 16.58
CA LYS A 148 9.77 -9.46 17.77
C LYS A 148 10.02 -10.50 18.86
N PRO A 149 10.31 -10.09 20.11
CA PRO A 149 10.42 -11.03 21.25
C PRO A 149 9.12 -11.80 21.50
N GLU A 150 9.26 -13.03 22.00
CA GLU A 150 8.12 -13.86 22.41
C GLU A 150 7.62 -13.51 23.82
#